data_7ce7f261dec59a0cf725eed13be1343e
#
_entry.id   7ce7f261dec59a0cf725eed13be1343e
#
_cell.length_a   1.000
_cell.length_b   1.000
_cell.length_c   1.000
_cell.angle_alpha   90.00
_cell.angle_beta   90.00
_cell.angle_gamma   90.00
#
_symmetry.space_group_name_H-M   'P 1'
#
loop_
_entity.id
_entity.type
_entity.pdbx_description
1 polymer ?
#
loop_
_entity_poly.entity_id
_entity_poly.type
_entity_poly.pdbx_seq_one_letter_code
_entity_poly.pdbx_strand_id
1 'polypeptide(L)'
;MLQFFLFIFLLNFSFIISQNNCPIILIHGFLGWGRDEMADYYYWGGKTDLEKILRDDGNEVYTVSVGPISTNYDRAVESFYQIKGGQVDYGYKKSAEIGIIQKPPIKNYQGLYPQWDGDHPIHIIAHSQGGQTARMLEILLQTTLPSESSPLLAHQMDGWIKSITTISTPHNGTTLVPILLDIFPFAIDLAPWLGGLHLQAINSIYNFDLEHWGLERMADESVISYFKRIGKSPLANGKNLCTWDLSPEGSAEFNKNYKTDPDVYYFSFSTYATTAASNNIKHIPGPKMPILL
;
A
#
# COMPACT_ATOMS: atom_id res chain seq x y z
N MET A 1 -36.98 -23.27 46.94
CA MET A 1 -37.30 -22.32 45.87
C MET A 1 -36.22 -21.25 45.67
N LEU A 2 -35.57 -20.77 46.73
CA LEU A 2 -34.53 -19.71 46.62
C LEU A 2 -33.21 -20.19 45.99
N GLN A 3 -32.84 -21.46 46.15
CA GLN A 3 -31.61 -22.02 45.54
C GLN A 3 -31.71 -22.28 44.02
N PHE A 4 -32.92 -22.42 43.49
CA PHE A 4 -33.13 -22.62 42.05
C PHE A 4 -33.05 -21.31 41.25
N PHE A 5 -33.31 -20.15 41.85
CA PHE A 5 -33.17 -18.85 41.24
C PHE A 5 -31.71 -18.38 41.14
N LEU A 6 -30.85 -18.83 42.06
CA LEU A 6 -29.43 -18.47 42.05
C LEU A 6 -28.66 -19.17 40.91
N PHE A 7 -29.14 -20.37 40.49
CA PHE A 7 -28.49 -21.14 39.40
C PHE A 7 -28.83 -20.61 38.02
N ILE A 8 -29.98 -19.94 37.84
CA ILE A 8 -30.37 -19.33 36.54
C ILE A 8 -29.66 -18.00 36.31
N PHE A 9 -29.23 -17.30 37.36
CA PHE A 9 -28.51 -16.05 37.23
C PHE A 9 -27.02 -16.24 36.83
N LEU A 10 -26.47 -17.43 37.04
CA LEU A 10 -25.08 -17.76 36.68
C LEU A 10 -24.91 -18.29 35.25
N LEU A 11 -26.01 -18.54 34.51
CA LEU A 11 -25.96 -19.03 33.14
C LEU A 11 -26.07 -17.92 32.07
N ASN A 12 -26.20 -16.66 32.46
CA ASN A 12 -26.07 -15.52 31.56
C ASN A 12 -24.64 -14.95 31.54
N PHE A 13 -23.62 -15.80 31.57
CA PHE A 13 -22.33 -15.42 31.02
C PHE A 13 -22.48 -15.36 29.51
N SER A 14 -22.95 -14.23 29.02
CA SER A 14 -22.68 -13.83 27.66
C SER A 14 -21.18 -13.94 27.50
N PHE A 15 -20.70 -14.89 26.71
CA PHE A 15 -19.36 -14.83 26.17
C PHE A 15 -19.34 -13.53 25.36
N ILE A 16 -18.88 -12.45 25.96
CA ILE A 16 -18.41 -11.29 25.23
C ILE A 16 -17.16 -11.81 24.53
N ILE A 17 -17.35 -12.43 23.37
CA ILE A 17 -16.27 -12.57 22.41
C ILE A 17 -15.94 -11.13 22.10
N SER A 18 -14.83 -10.63 22.62
CA SER A 18 -14.27 -9.36 22.22
C SER A 18 -14.01 -9.47 20.73
N GLN A 19 -15.00 -9.10 19.94
CA GLN A 19 -14.86 -9.01 18.50
C GLN A 19 -13.91 -7.85 18.25
N ASN A 20 -12.81 -8.11 17.57
CA ASN A 20 -11.89 -7.07 17.17
C ASN A 20 -12.58 -6.23 16.07
N ASN A 21 -13.06 -5.06 16.46
CA ASN A 21 -13.85 -4.19 15.56
C ASN A 21 -13.00 -3.09 14.92
N CYS A 22 -11.66 -3.18 15.00
CA CYS A 22 -10.81 -2.21 14.32
C CYS A 22 -10.93 -2.38 12.80
N PRO A 23 -11.12 -1.29 12.03
CA PRO A 23 -11.17 -1.37 10.58
C PRO A 23 -9.90 -1.93 9.96
N ILE A 24 -10.05 -2.57 8.81
CA ILE A 24 -8.96 -3.13 8.02
C ILE A 24 -8.68 -2.22 6.85
N ILE A 25 -7.43 -1.77 6.72
CA ILE A 25 -6.96 -0.99 5.57
C ILE A 25 -6.14 -1.90 4.67
N LEU A 26 -6.51 -1.96 3.39
CA LEU A 26 -5.82 -2.73 2.36
C LEU A 26 -4.88 -1.81 1.56
N ILE A 27 -3.58 -2.14 1.51
CA ILE A 27 -2.57 -1.37 0.78
C ILE A 27 -1.95 -2.22 -0.32
N HIS A 28 -2.17 -1.84 -1.57
CA HIS A 28 -1.64 -2.54 -2.75
C HIS A 28 -0.12 -2.39 -2.92
N GLY A 29 0.49 -3.21 -3.77
CA GLY A 29 1.92 -3.17 -4.08
C GLY A 29 2.29 -2.31 -5.30
N PHE A 30 3.48 -2.55 -5.83
CA PHE A 30 3.99 -1.95 -7.06
C PHE A 30 3.03 -2.19 -8.22
N LEU A 31 2.78 -1.15 -9.03
CA LEU A 31 1.81 -1.14 -10.13
C LEU A 31 0.40 -1.59 -9.72
N GLY A 32 0.06 -1.52 -8.43
CA GLY A 32 -1.28 -1.78 -7.96
C GLY A 32 -2.21 -0.59 -8.19
N TRP A 33 -3.48 -0.77 -7.82
CA TRP A 33 -4.54 0.21 -8.02
C TRP A 33 -5.57 0.15 -6.88
N GLY A 34 -6.31 1.21 -6.74
CA GLY A 34 -7.45 1.31 -5.83
C GLY A 34 -8.68 0.60 -6.35
N ARG A 35 -9.74 0.61 -5.54
CA ARG A 35 -10.96 -0.15 -5.79
C ARG A 35 -11.63 0.19 -7.12
N ASP A 36 -11.71 1.48 -7.47
CA ASP A 36 -12.52 1.99 -8.56
C ASP A 36 -11.71 2.33 -9.84
N GLU A 37 -10.42 1.96 -9.89
CA GLU A 37 -9.52 2.37 -10.96
C GLU A 37 -9.46 1.42 -12.15
N MET A 38 -9.87 0.14 -11.97
CA MET A 38 -9.75 -0.88 -13.01
C MET A 38 -11.09 -1.60 -13.27
N ALA A 39 -12.17 -0.83 -13.29
CA ALA A 39 -13.54 -1.33 -13.49
C ALA A 39 -13.87 -2.54 -12.56
N ASP A 40 -14.26 -3.69 -13.12
CA ASP A 40 -14.63 -4.89 -12.35
C ASP A 40 -13.42 -5.81 -12.05
N TYR A 41 -12.20 -5.30 -12.13
CA TYR A 41 -11.01 -6.08 -11.81
C TYR A 41 -10.25 -5.48 -10.62
N TYR A 42 -10.45 -6.09 -9.47
CA TYR A 42 -9.93 -5.60 -8.19
C TYR A 42 -8.49 -6.05 -7.95
N TYR A 43 -7.66 -5.19 -7.40
CA TYR A 43 -6.33 -5.59 -6.95
C TYR A 43 -6.42 -6.72 -5.91
N TRP A 44 -7.36 -6.60 -5.00
CA TRP A 44 -7.66 -7.58 -3.97
C TRP A 44 -8.74 -8.56 -4.45
N GLY A 45 -8.29 -9.65 -5.10
CA GLY A 45 -9.16 -10.75 -5.51
C GLY A 45 -9.40 -10.90 -7.02
N GLY A 46 -8.91 -10.00 -7.84
CA GLY A 46 -9.09 -10.05 -9.31
C GLY A 46 -10.55 -9.83 -9.71
N LYS A 47 -11.20 -10.86 -10.24
CA LYS A 47 -12.64 -10.83 -10.57
C LYS A 47 -13.52 -10.99 -9.34
N THR A 48 -12.96 -11.37 -8.21
CA THR A 48 -13.67 -11.54 -6.95
C THR A 48 -13.40 -10.32 -6.09
N ASP A 49 -14.44 -9.63 -5.64
CA ASP A 49 -14.33 -8.47 -4.77
C ASP A 49 -14.06 -8.92 -3.32
N LEU A 50 -12.79 -9.06 -2.97
CA LEU A 50 -12.39 -9.51 -1.62
C LEU A 50 -12.78 -8.51 -0.53
N GLU A 51 -12.69 -7.21 -0.81
CA GLU A 51 -13.12 -6.17 0.13
C GLU A 51 -14.61 -6.31 0.45
N LYS A 52 -15.44 -6.51 -0.58
CA LYS A 52 -16.88 -6.75 -0.38
C LYS A 52 -17.15 -8.03 0.42
N ILE A 53 -16.45 -9.12 0.14
CA ILE A 53 -16.60 -10.36 0.89
C ILE A 53 -16.30 -10.15 2.37
N LEU A 54 -15.20 -9.46 2.70
CA LEU A 54 -14.83 -9.18 4.08
C LEU A 54 -15.86 -8.26 4.77
N ARG A 55 -16.44 -7.32 4.03
CA ARG A 55 -17.54 -6.47 4.55
C ARG A 55 -18.82 -7.27 4.79
N ASP A 56 -19.16 -8.17 3.87
CA ASP A 56 -20.34 -9.05 4.02
C ASP A 56 -20.19 -9.99 5.24
N ASP A 57 -18.96 -10.34 5.61
CA ASP A 57 -18.62 -11.10 6.83
C ASP A 57 -18.60 -10.23 8.10
N GLY A 58 -18.99 -8.95 8.01
CA GLY A 58 -19.16 -8.05 9.14
C GLY A 58 -17.92 -7.26 9.52
N ASN A 59 -16.86 -7.24 8.69
CA ASN A 59 -15.69 -6.42 8.93
C ASN A 59 -15.84 -5.03 8.30
N GLU A 60 -15.31 -4.01 8.95
CA GLU A 60 -15.11 -2.70 8.36
C GLU A 60 -13.80 -2.69 7.56
N VAL A 61 -13.86 -2.55 6.23
CA VAL A 61 -12.69 -2.70 5.34
C VAL A 61 -12.65 -1.59 4.31
N TYR A 62 -11.46 -1.06 4.07
CA TYR A 62 -11.21 0.00 3.10
C TYR A 62 -9.94 -0.28 2.31
N THR A 63 -9.94 0.06 1.01
CA THR A 63 -8.76 -0.01 0.14
C THR A 63 -8.29 1.41 -0.16
N VAL A 64 -7.00 1.69 0.11
CA VAL A 64 -6.37 2.93 -0.33
C VAL A 64 -5.82 2.79 -1.75
N SER A 65 -5.84 3.90 -2.50
CA SER A 65 -5.25 4.03 -3.82
C SER A 65 -4.08 4.99 -3.75
N VAL A 66 -2.87 4.47 -3.80
CA VAL A 66 -1.64 5.26 -3.63
C VAL A 66 -0.75 5.13 -4.86
N GLY A 67 0.12 6.10 -5.12
CA GLY A 67 0.96 6.13 -6.32
C GLY A 67 1.63 4.78 -6.62
N PRO A 68 1.31 4.11 -7.75
CA PRO A 68 1.74 2.74 -8.04
C PRO A 68 3.25 2.58 -8.24
N ILE A 69 3.95 3.68 -8.52
CA ILE A 69 5.40 3.73 -8.74
C ILE A 69 6.11 4.69 -7.79
N SER A 70 5.35 5.34 -6.90
CA SER A 70 5.86 6.31 -5.94
C SER A 70 6.68 5.64 -4.83
N THR A 71 7.49 6.45 -4.15
CA THR A 71 8.29 5.98 -3.00
C THR A 71 7.39 5.52 -1.85
N ASN A 72 7.93 4.70 -0.95
CA ASN A 72 7.21 4.29 0.25
C ASN A 72 6.79 5.48 1.11
N TYR A 73 7.60 6.56 1.13
CA TYR A 73 7.26 7.80 1.82
C TYR A 73 6.02 8.48 1.21
N ASP A 74 6.02 8.71 -0.10
CA ASP A 74 4.90 9.38 -0.78
C ASP A 74 3.62 8.58 -0.60
N ARG A 75 3.68 7.26 -0.79
CA ARG A 75 2.58 6.33 -0.59
C ARG A 75 2.06 6.31 0.86
N ALA A 76 2.94 6.39 1.84
CA ALA A 76 2.56 6.46 3.26
C ALA A 76 1.82 7.76 3.58
N VAL A 77 2.33 8.90 3.06
CA VAL A 77 1.65 10.21 3.18
C VAL A 77 0.27 10.15 2.53
N GLU A 78 0.17 9.64 1.31
CA GLU A 78 -1.12 9.48 0.60
C GLU A 78 -2.08 8.56 1.37
N SER A 79 -1.58 7.44 1.91
CA SER A 79 -2.38 6.53 2.75
C SER A 79 -2.97 7.25 3.97
N PHE A 80 -2.16 8.05 4.65
CA PHE A 80 -2.63 8.82 5.80
C PHE A 80 -3.82 9.71 5.46
N TYR A 81 -3.69 10.52 4.41
CA TYR A 81 -4.74 11.46 4.04
C TYR A 81 -5.95 10.77 3.42
N GLN A 82 -5.79 9.64 2.74
CA GLN A 82 -6.93 8.86 2.26
C GLN A 82 -7.71 8.24 3.43
N ILE A 83 -7.04 7.76 4.47
CA ILE A 83 -7.69 7.17 5.65
C ILE A 83 -8.31 8.28 6.51
N LYS A 84 -7.51 9.26 6.93
CA LYS A 84 -7.92 10.30 7.89
C LYS A 84 -8.77 11.40 7.26
N GLY A 85 -8.49 11.72 6.01
CA GLY A 85 -9.05 12.87 5.30
C GLY A 85 -8.12 14.08 5.28
N GLY A 86 -8.44 15.03 4.42
CA GLY A 86 -7.73 16.30 4.28
C GLY A 86 -6.89 16.39 3.01
N GLN A 87 -6.22 17.54 2.88
CA GLN A 87 -5.31 17.85 1.78
C GLN A 87 -3.97 17.16 2.00
N VAL A 88 -3.54 16.35 1.03
CA VAL A 88 -2.20 15.72 1.06
C VAL A 88 -1.13 16.78 1.21
N ASP A 89 -0.24 16.56 2.16
CA ASP A 89 0.92 17.42 2.46
C ASP A 89 2.16 16.55 2.61
N TYR A 90 3.01 16.54 1.57
CA TYR A 90 4.25 15.74 1.54
C TYR A 90 5.36 16.30 2.45
N GLY A 91 5.10 17.40 3.14
CA GLY A 91 6.07 18.10 3.99
C GLY A 91 6.89 19.13 3.24
N TYR A 92 7.15 20.26 3.90
CA TYR A 92 7.91 21.38 3.32
C TYR A 92 9.34 20.98 2.96
N LYS A 93 10.04 20.34 3.90
CA LYS A 93 11.46 20.00 3.74
C LYS A 93 11.68 19.08 2.55
N LYS A 94 10.93 17.95 2.50
CA LYS A 94 11.04 17.00 1.40
C LYS A 94 10.67 17.64 0.07
N SER A 95 9.57 18.38 0.03
CA SER A 95 9.08 19.00 -1.20
C SER A 95 10.07 20.00 -1.77
N ALA A 96 10.70 20.80 -0.91
CA ALA A 96 11.74 21.75 -1.31
C ALA A 96 13.03 21.04 -1.79
N GLU A 97 13.42 19.93 -1.14
CA GLU A 97 14.63 19.17 -1.46
C GLU A 97 14.55 18.50 -2.84
N ILE A 98 13.42 17.87 -3.17
CA ILE A 98 13.28 17.11 -4.41
C ILE A 98 12.47 17.82 -5.50
N GLY A 99 11.94 19.02 -5.23
CA GLY A 99 11.26 19.87 -6.21
C GLY A 99 9.85 19.40 -6.56
N ILE A 100 9.09 18.85 -5.62
CA ILE A 100 7.69 18.46 -5.81
C ILE A 100 6.71 19.50 -5.27
N ILE A 101 5.45 19.40 -5.72
CA ILE A 101 4.34 20.19 -5.19
C ILE A 101 4.00 19.63 -3.80
N GLN A 102 4.22 20.45 -2.76
CA GLN A 102 3.97 20.02 -1.37
C GLN A 102 2.51 19.61 -1.14
N LYS A 103 1.57 20.38 -1.66
CA LYS A 103 0.11 20.19 -1.49
C LYS A 103 -0.60 20.19 -2.84
N PRO A 104 -0.59 19.07 -3.58
CA PRO A 104 -1.26 19.01 -4.89
C PRO A 104 -2.77 19.23 -4.72
N PRO A 105 -3.39 20.23 -5.38
CA PRO A 105 -4.81 20.61 -5.13
C PRO A 105 -5.79 19.45 -5.35
N ILE A 106 -5.50 18.56 -6.30
CA ILE A 106 -6.36 17.42 -6.63
C ILE A 106 -6.37 16.34 -5.55
N LYS A 107 -5.30 16.23 -4.73
CA LYS A 107 -5.18 15.20 -3.69
C LYS A 107 -5.77 15.72 -2.36
N ASN A 108 -7.10 15.85 -2.32
CA ASN A 108 -7.84 16.24 -1.13
C ASN A 108 -8.98 15.25 -0.87
N TYR A 109 -8.96 14.58 0.27
CA TYR A 109 -9.80 13.42 0.57
C TYR A 109 -10.76 13.71 1.73
N GLN A 110 -11.98 13.14 1.66
CA GLN A 110 -12.94 13.20 2.77
C GLN A 110 -12.56 12.29 3.94
N GLY A 111 -11.68 11.29 3.67
CA GLY A 111 -11.30 10.27 4.63
C GLY A 111 -12.18 9.03 4.53
N LEU A 112 -11.52 7.86 4.41
CA LEU A 112 -12.18 6.55 4.45
C LEU A 112 -12.61 6.21 5.89
N TYR A 113 -11.83 6.65 6.88
CA TYR A 113 -12.06 6.46 8.30
C TYR A 113 -11.65 7.72 9.08
N PRO A 114 -12.43 8.82 9.04
CA PRO A 114 -12.06 10.11 9.64
C PRO A 114 -11.86 10.07 11.15
N GLN A 115 -12.49 9.13 11.87
CA GLN A 115 -12.32 8.95 13.31
C GLN A 115 -10.99 8.26 13.69
N TRP A 116 -10.18 7.84 12.73
CA TRP A 116 -8.89 7.18 12.98
C TRP A 116 -8.00 7.99 13.92
N ASP A 117 -7.70 7.43 15.08
CA ASP A 117 -6.84 7.98 16.13
C ASP A 117 -6.37 6.86 17.07
N GLY A 118 -5.76 7.20 18.23
CA GLY A 118 -5.28 6.22 19.19
C GLY A 118 -6.39 5.42 19.89
N ASP A 119 -7.60 5.99 19.99
CA ASP A 119 -8.77 5.31 20.57
C ASP A 119 -9.53 4.49 19.51
N HIS A 120 -9.34 4.81 18.24
CA HIS A 120 -9.96 4.16 17.08
C HIS A 120 -8.89 3.64 16.11
N PRO A 121 -8.00 2.71 16.53
CA PRO A 121 -6.89 2.21 15.72
C PRO A 121 -7.37 1.33 14.56
N ILE A 122 -6.45 1.06 13.63
CA ILE A 122 -6.71 0.23 12.45
C ILE A 122 -5.82 -1.00 12.41
N HIS A 123 -6.24 -1.99 11.64
CA HIS A 123 -5.38 -3.05 11.10
C HIS A 123 -4.98 -2.74 9.67
N ILE A 124 -3.75 -3.05 9.30
CA ILE A 124 -3.29 -2.92 7.92
C ILE A 124 -2.99 -4.31 7.37
N ILE A 125 -3.53 -4.61 6.18
CA ILE A 125 -3.13 -5.76 5.36
C ILE A 125 -2.52 -5.21 4.07
N ALA A 126 -1.28 -5.57 3.81
CA ALA A 126 -0.51 -4.99 2.74
C ALA A 126 0.19 -6.06 1.90
N HIS A 127 0.18 -5.90 0.57
CA HIS A 127 0.81 -6.83 -0.35
C HIS A 127 2.05 -6.21 -1.00
N SER A 128 3.12 -7.00 -1.16
CA SER A 128 4.33 -6.62 -1.89
C SER A 128 4.92 -5.30 -1.34
N GLN A 129 5.18 -4.29 -2.18
CA GLN A 129 5.63 -2.95 -1.77
C GLN A 129 4.72 -2.32 -0.70
N GLY A 130 3.42 -2.63 -0.72
CA GLY A 130 2.47 -2.11 0.27
C GLY A 130 2.89 -2.38 1.71
N GLY A 131 3.60 -3.49 1.98
CA GLY A 131 4.11 -3.78 3.32
C GLY A 131 5.24 -2.86 3.75
N GLN A 132 6.09 -2.42 2.84
CA GLN A 132 7.09 -1.37 3.13
C GLN A 132 6.41 0.00 3.30
N THR A 133 5.36 0.28 2.49
CA THR A 133 4.52 1.48 2.65
C THR A 133 3.85 1.52 4.03
N ALA A 134 3.27 0.40 4.49
CA ALA A 134 2.64 0.29 5.81
C ALA A 134 3.62 0.56 6.95
N ARG A 135 4.85 0.03 6.86
CA ARG A 135 5.92 0.30 7.83
C ARG A 135 6.34 1.77 7.79
N MET A 136 6.43 2.38 6.62
CA MET A 136 6.75 3.82 6.50
C MET A 136 5.63 4.67 7.12
N LEU A 137 4.36 4.31 6.91
CA LEU A 137 3.24 5.02 7.54
C LEU A 137 3.32 4.96 9.06
N GLU A 138 3.58 3.80 9.63
CA GLU A 138 3.77 3.60 11.06
C GLU A 138 4.92 4.48 11.59
N ILE A 139 6.07 4.51 10.91
CA ILE A 139 7.22 5.36 11.27
C ILE A 139 6.86 6.84 11.23
N LEU A 140 6.13 7.29 10.20
CA LEU A 140 5.71 8.69 10.09
C LEU A 140 4.74 9.10 11.21
N LEU A 141 3.85 8.20 11.63
CA LEU A 141 2.95 8.44 12.78
C LEU A 141 3.72 8.61 14.09
N GLN A 142 4.87 7.97 14.24
CA GLN A 142 5.71 8.07 15.45
C GLN A 142 6.76 9.17 15.39
N THR A 143 6.92 9.81 14.23
CA THR A 143 7.99 10.79 14.02
C THR A 143 7.43 12.21 14.08
N THR A 144 8.01 13.04 14.92
CA THR A 144 7.76 14.49 14.90
C THR A 144 8.88 15.20 14.20
N LEU A 145 8.55 15.97 13.15
CA LEU A 145 9.49 16.83 12.43
C LEU A 145 9.24 18.29 12.82
N PRO A 146 10.09 18.93 13.65
CA PRO A 146 9.81 20.24 14.24
C PRO A 146 9.62 21.39 13.24
N SER A 147 10.08 21.23 12.00
CA SER A 147 9.96 22.24 10.93
C SER A 147 8.72 22.05 10.06
N GLU A 148 7.95 21.00 10.30
CA GLU A 148 6.78 20.68 9.51
C GLU A 148 5.49 21.18 10.18
N SER A 149 4.49 21.51 9.35
CA SER A 149 3.15 21.93 9.80
C SER A 149 2.06 20.94 9.35
N SER A 150 2.44 19.92 8.64
CA SER A 150 1.54 18.86 8.18
C SER A 150 0.98 18.09 9.39
N PRO A 151 -0.33 17.78 9.42
CA PRO A 151 -0.94 16.98 10.49
C PRO A 151 -0.18 15.68 10.75
N LEU A 152 0.28 14.99 9.70
CA LEU A 152 1.05 13.74 9.84
C LEU A 152 2.46 13.96 10.39
N LEU A 153 3.15 15.03 9.96
CA LEU A 153 4.60 15.17 10.21
C LEU A 153 4.94 16.04 11.42
N ALA A 154 3.99 16.85 11.90
CA ALA A 154 4.20 17.79 13.01
C ALA A 154 3.94 17.17 14.39
N HIS A 155 3.28 16.04 14.46
CA HIS A 155 2.80 15.45 15.70
C HIS A 155 3.07 13.94 15.75
N GLN A 156 3.42 13.45 16.93
CA GLN A 156 3.48 12.02 17.20
C GLN A 156 2.06 11.48 17.44
N MET A 157 1.76 10.31 16.89
CA MET A 157 0.43 9.68 16.88
C MET A 157 0.53 8.22 17.33
N ASP A 158 0.72 8.02 18.62
CA ASP A 158 0.90 6.69 19.21
C ASP A 158 -0.41 5.88 19.23
N GLY A 159 -0.31 4.58 19.01
CA GLY A 159 -1.43 3.64 19.12
C GLY A 159 -2.42 3.67 17.95
N TRP A 160 -2.15 4.41 16.87
CA TRP A 160 -3.06 4.52 15.72
C TRP A 160 -3.12 3.24 14.87
N ILE A 161 -2.09 2.40 14.92
CA ILE A 161 -2.03 1.11 14.22
C ILE A 161 -1.98 -0.03 15.24
N LYS A 162 -2.90 -0.98 15.13
CA LYS A 162 -2.95 -2.17 16.01
C LYS A 162 -2.11 -3.30 15.47
N SER A 163 -2.14 -3.53 14.16
CA SER A 163 -1.29 -4.53 13.51
C SER A 163 -1.01 -4.21 12.06
N ILE A 164 0.11 -4.73 11.58
CA ILE A 164 0.52 -4.73 10.17
C ILE A 164 0.72 -6.18 9.73
N THR A 165 -0.11 -6.63 8.80
CA THR A 165 0.01 -7.93 8.14
C THR A 165 0.55 -7.74 6.73
N THR A 166 1.69 -8.34 6.42
CA THR A 166 2.33 -8.24 5.11
C THR A 166 2.26 -9.56 4.36
N ILE A 167 1.94 -9.49 3.07
CA ILE A 167 1.86 -10.66 2.17
C ILE A 167 2.87 -10.47 1.06
N SER A 168 3.82 -11.38 0.90
CA SER A 168 4.87 -11.35 -0.14
C SER A 168 5.66 -10.05 -0.20
N THR A 169 5.86 -9.38 0.93
CA THR A 169 6.60 -8.12 0.99
C THR A 169 8.11 -8.35 0.95
N PRO A 170 8.84 -7.68 0.05
CA PRO A 170 10.30 -7.78 -0.03
C PRO A 170 10.95 -6.89 1.04
N HIS A 171 10.86 -7.25 2.32
CA HIS A 171 11.40 -6.45 3.45
C HIS A 171 12.92 -6.19 3.37
N ASN A 172 13.66 -7.05 2.67
CA ASN A 172 15.09 -6.89 2.42
C ASN A 172 15.40 -6.51 0.96
N GLY A 173 14.40 -6.00 0.25
CA GLY A 173 14.49 -5.68 -1.15
C GLY A 173 14.35 -6.90 -2.07
N THR A 174 14.43 -6.63 -3.36
CA THR A 174 14.34 -7.67 -4.41
C THR A 174 15.39 -7.46 -5.49
N THR A 175 15.95 -8.55 -5.97
CA THR A 175 16.86 -8.57 -7.13
C THR A 175 16.13 -8.40 -8.46
N LEU A 176 14.80 -8.29 -8.45
CA LEU A 176 14.00 -8.02 -9.64
C LEU A 176 14.04 -6.53 -10.07
N VAL A 177 14.57 -5.62 -9.25
CA VAL A 177 14.61 -4.19 -9.57
C VAL A 177 15.27 -3.88 -10.92
N PRO A 178 16.40 -4.45 -11.33
CA PRO A 178 16.95 -4.24 -12.67
C PRO A 178 15.98 -4.62 -13.78
N ILE A 179 15.29 -5.76 -13.62
CA ILE A 179 14.28 -6.22 -14.57
C ILE A 179 13.10 -5.27 -14.62
N LEU A 180 12.66 -4.75 -13.45
CA LEU A 180 11.60 -3.74 -13.39
C LEU A 180 12.00 -2.44 -14.10
N LEU A 181 13.25 -2.01 -13.97
CA LEU A 181 13.79 -0.85 -14.67
C LEU A 181 13.89 -1.07 -16.19
N ASP A 182 14.26 -2.26 -16.62
CA ASP A 182 14.30 -2.64 -18.03
C ASP A 182 12.89 -2.73 -18.65
N ILE A 183 11.90 -3.15 -17.87
CA ILE A 183 10.49 -3.22 -18.30
C ILE A 183 9.84 -1.82 -18.31
N PHE A 184 10.29 -0.91 -17.46
CA PHE A 184 9.70 0.43 -17.32
C PHE A 184 9.59 1.24 -18.63
N PRO A 185 10.59 1.21 -19.53
CA PRO A 185 10.47 1.84 -20.85
C PRO A 185 9.48 1.13 -21.79
N PHE A 186 9.16 -0.14 -21.50
CA PHE A 186 8.36 -1.03 -22.33
C PHE A 186 7.11 -1.54 -21.61
N ALA A 187 6.52 -0.74 -20.73
CA ALA A 187 5.33 -1.11 -19.94
C ALA A 187 4.14 -1.68 -20.74
N ILE A 188 4.25 -1.69 -22.07
CA ILE A 188 3.33 -2.37 -22.99
C ILE A 188 3.38 -3.89 -22.80
N ASP A 189 4.50 -4.46 -22.39
CA ASP A 189 4.65 -5.90 -22.13
C ASP A 189 4.18 -6.31 -20.72
N LEU A 190 3.72 -5.37 -19.91
CA LEU A 190 3.12 -5.65 -18.60
C LEU A 190 1.70 -6.26 -18.68
N ALA A 191 1.07 -6.26 -19.86
CA ALA A 191 -0.24 -6.87 -20.05
C ALA A 191 -0.34 -8.35 -19.62
N PRO A 192 0.68 -9.21 -19.85
CA PRO A 192 0.69 -10.56 -19.31
C PRO A 192 0.81 -10.59 -17.78
N TRP A 193 1.47 -9.61 -17.19
CA TRP A 193 1.68 -9.47 -15.74
C TRP A 193 0.39 -9.08 -15.01
N LEU A 194 -0.43 -8.25 -15.63
CA LEU A 194 -1.73 -7.81 -15.10
C LEU A 194 -2.84 -8.84 -15.32
N GLY A 195 -2.47 -10.09 -15.68
CA GLY A 195 -3.40 -11.22 -15.60
C GLY A 195 -4.56 -11.21 -16.59
N GLY A 196 -4.38 -10.65 -17.78
CA GLY A 196 -5.39 -10.69 -18.84
C GLY A 196 -6.31 -9.48 -18.88
N LEU A 197 -5.93 -8.37 -18.26
CA LEU A 197 -6.57 -7.09 -18.49
C LEU A 197 -6.45 -6.69 -19.95
N HIS A 198 -7.56 -6.32 -20.58
CA HIS A 198 -7.54 -5.83 -21.94
C HIS A 198 -6.67 -4.57 -22.01
N LEU A 199 -5.62 -4.60 -22.83
CA LEU A 199 -4.68 -3.48 -23.07
C LEU A 199 -5.39 -2.14 -23.33
N GLN A 200 -6.60 -2.18 -23.92
CA GLN A 200 -7.42 -0.99 -24.15
C GLN A 200 -7.96 -0.36 -22.87
N ALA A 201 -8.29 -1.15 -21.84
CA ALA A 201 -8.75 -0.63 -20.56
C ALA A 201 -7.58 0.02 -19.78
N ILE A 202 -6.38 -0.59 -19.80
CA ILE A 202 -5.18 -0.03 -19.18
C ILE A 202 -4.83 1.31 -19.85
N ASN A 203 -4.92 1.40 -21.16
CA ASN A 203 -4.59 2.61 -21.90
C ASN A 203 -5.51 3.80 -21.62
N SER A 204 -6.75 3.55 -21.20
CA SER A 204 -7.75 4.62 -21.00
C SER A 204 -7.90 5.09 -19.55
N ILE A 205 -7.55 4.26 -18.56
CA ILE A 205 -7.98 4.47 -17.16
C ILE A 205 -6.78 4.61 -16.21
N TYR A 206 -5.62 3.97 -16.48
CA TYR A 206 -4.54 3.90 -15.52
C TYR A 206 -3.79 5.23 -15.38
N ASN A 207 -3.83 5.81 -14.18
CA ASN A 207 -3.07 6.98 -13.76
C ASN A 207 -1.93 6.54 -12.82
N PHE A 208 -0.77 7.20 -12.89
CA PHE A 208 0.37 6.92 -12.01
C PHE A 208 0.38 7.80 -10.75
N ASP A 209 -0.63 8.64 -10.57
CA ASP A 209 -0.81 9.53 -9.41
C ASP A 209 0.41 10.43 -9.12
N LEU A 210 1.01 10.95 -10.20
CA LEU A 210 2.22 11.75 -10.15
C LEU A 210 1.96 13.28 -10.17
N GLU A 211 0.81 13.72 -9.69
CA GLU A 211 0.41 15.13 -9.68
C GLU A 211 1.38 15.98 -8.85
N HIS A 212 1.92 15.42 -7.78
CA HIS A 212 2.92 16.11 -6.96
C HIS A 212 4.25 16.36 -7.70
N TRP A 213 4.52 15.62 -8.77
CA TRP A 213 5.64 15.86 -9.69
C TRP A 213 5.29 16.80 -10.85
N GLY A 214 4.04 17.30 -10.94
CA GLY A 214 3.54 17.99 -12.13
C GLY A 214 3.49 17.10 -13.37
N LEU A 215 3.37 15.80 -13.17
CA LEU A 215 3.37 14.78 -14.21
C LEU A 215 1.99 14.13 -14.37
N GLU A 216 0.93 14.93 -14.32
CA GLU A 216 -0.41 14.47 -14.65
C GLU A 216 -0.46 13.92 -16.08
N ARG A 217 -1.17 12.82 -16.29
CA ARG A 217 -1.39 12.30 -17.63
C ARG A 217 -2.35 13.21 -18.39
N MET A 218 -1.98 13.64 -19.60
CA MET A 218 -2.86 14.44 -20.45
C MET A 218 -3.96 13.55 -21.05
N ALA A 219 -5.15 14.13 -21.28
CA ALA A 219 -6.33 13.39 -21.74
C ALA A 219 -6.09 12.59 -23.04
N ASP A 220 -5.31 13.13 -23.97
CA ASP A 220 -5.00 12.50 -25.27
C ASP A 220 -3.61 11.84 -25.29
N GLU A 221 -2.92 11.76 -24.14
CA GLU A 221 -1.58 11.20 -24.07
C GLU A 221 -1.63 9.67 -24.03
N SER A 222 -0.95 9.01 -24.96
CA SER A 222 -0.77 7.57 -24.90
C SER A 222 0.05 7.17 -23.69
N VAL A 223 -0.20 5.98 -23.11
CA VAL A 223 0.59 5.45 -21.98
C VAL A 223 2.08 5.44 -22.31
N ILE A 224 2.46 5.10 -23.53
CA ILE A 224 3.88 5.11 -23.97
C ILE A 224 4.48 6.51 -23.91
N SER A 225 3.76 7.53 -24.40
CA SER A 225 4.23 8.92 -24.39
C SER A 225 4.35 9.42 -22.95
N TYR A 226 3.40 9.05 -22.10
CA TYR A 226 3.41 9.34 -20.68
C TYR A 226 4.64 8.74 -19.97
N PHE A 227 4.92 7.45 -20.18
CA PHE A 227 6.13 6.82 -19.64
C PHE A 227 7.44 7.48 -20.15
N LYS A 228 7.50 7.82 -21.42
CA LYS A 228 8.66 8.55 -21.97
C LYS A 228 8.85 9.90 -21.30
N ARG A 229 7.77 10.58 -20.96
CA ARG A 229 7.80 11.87 -20.26
C ARG A 229 8.24 11.70 -18.82
N ILE A 230 7.73 10.68 -18.11
CA ILE A 230 8.17 10.30 -16.76
C ILE A 230 9.67 10.00 -16.76
N GLY A 231 10.15 9.16 -17.67
CA GLY A 231 11.56 8.77 -17.76
C GLY A 231 12.53 9.91 -18.08
N LYS A 232 12.04 11.06 -18.55
CA LYS A 232 12.83 12.28 -18.80
C LYS A 232 12.72 13.30 -17.67
N SER A 233 11.88 13.07 -16.70
CA SER A 233 11.64 13.98 -15.58
C SER A 233 12.64 13.77 -14.44
N PRO A 234 12.76 14.72 -13.51
CA PRO A 234 13.57 14.55 -12.30
C PRO A 234 13.13 13.34 -11.43
N LEU A 235 11.89 12.90 -11.54
CA LEU A 235 11.37 11.71 -10.88
C LEU A 235 12.19 10.46 -11.18
N ALA A 236 12.63 10.28 -12.45
CA ALA A 236 13.40 9.12 -12.88
C ALA A 236 14.84 9.08 -12.30
N ASN A 237 15.27 10.16 -11.65
CA ASN A 237 16.62 10.29 -11.14
C ASN A 237 16.71 9.93 -9.65
N GLY A 238 17.75 9.22 -9.27
CA GLY A 238 18.09 8.97 -7.88
C GLY A 238 17.10 8.07 -7.12
N LYS A 239 16.69 8.52 -5.92
CA LYS A 239 15.89 7.75 -4.98
C LYS A 239 14.39 8.12 -5.01
N ASN A 240 13.89 8.67 -6.10
CA ASN A 240 12.54 9.25 -6.17
C ASN A 240 11.45 8.28 -6.64
N LEU A 241 11.82 7.04 -6.97
CA LEU A 241 10.91 5.98 -7.39
C LEU A 241 10.96 4.80 -6.42
N CYS A 242 9.90 4.04 -6.39
CA CYS A 242 9.80 2.79 -5.61
C CYS A 242 10.89 1.77 -5.95
N THR A 243 11.54 1.86 -7.12
CA THR A 243 12.65 1.00 -7.50
C THR A 243 13.85 1.14 -6.56
N TRP A 244 14.09 2.33 -6.01
CA TRP A 244 15.07 2.49 -4.94
C TRP A 244 14.63 1.75 -3.67
N ASP A 245 13.41 1.99 -3.19
CA ASP A 245 12.90 1.39 -1.96
C ASP A 245 12.86 -0.15 -2.04
N LEU A 246 12.57 -0.68 -3.23
CA LEU A 246 12.51 -2.12 -3.50
C LEU A 246 13.90 -2.74 -3.76
N SER A 247 14.94 -1.92 -3.97
CA SER A 247 16.29 -2.44 -4.13
C SER A 247 16.83 -3.03 -2.82
N PRO A 248 17.77 -3.99 -2.87
CA PRO A 248 18.44 -4.48 -1.66
C PRO A 248 19.12 -3.36 -0.87
N GLU A 249 19.73 -2.40 -1.56
CA GLU A 249 20.41 -1.25 -0.97
C GLU A 249 19.44 -0.31 -0.27
N GLY A 250 18.34 0.07 -0.94
CA GLY A 250 17.30 0.95 -0.38
C GLY A 250 16.60 0.30 0.82
N SER A 251 16.27 -0.98 0.71
CA SER A 251 15.66 -1.74 1.82
C SER A 251 16.62 -1.89 3.00
N ALA A 252 17.94 -2.08 2.75
CA ALA A 252 18.93 -2.14 3.81
C ALA A 252 19.10 -0.78 4.52
N GLU A 253 19.10 0.32 3.75
CA GLU A 253 19.10 1.69 4.30
C GLU A 253 17.85 1.92 5.17
N PHE A 254 16.66 1.53 4.69
CA PHE A 254 15.41 1.62 5.44
C PHE A 254 15.48 0.82 6.76
N ASN A 255 15.85 -0.44 6.70
CA ASN A 255 15.89 -1.32 7.88
C ASN A 255 16.94 -0.90 8.91
N LYS A 256 18.03 -0.22 8.48
CA LYS A 256 19.04 0.34 9.36
C LYS A 256 18.52 1.55 10.12
N ASN A 257 17.79 2.43 9.43
CA ASN A 257 17.37 3.72 9.96
C ASN A 257 16.10 3.64 10.81
N TYR A 258 15.22 2.69 10.52
CA TYR A 258 13.90 2.61 11.10
C TYR A 258 13.67 1.27 11.81
N LYS A 259 13.09 1.34 12.99
CA LYS A 259 12.72 0.18 13.80
C LYS A 259 11.20 0.04 13.83
N THR A 260 10.74 -1.16 14.06
CA THR A 260 9.32 -1.45 14.29
C THR A 260 8.90 -0.98 15.69
N ASP A 261 7.65 -0.55 15.81
CA ASP A 261 7.03 -0.21 17.09
C ASP A 261 6.77 -1.49 17.90
N PRO A 262 7.25 -1.59 19.16
CA PRO A 262 6.97 -2.74 20.02
C PRO A 262 5.50 -2.90 20.38
N ASP A 263 4.69 -1.85 20.27
CA ASP A 263 3.25 -1.87 20.60
C ASP A 263 2.36 -2.25 19.41
N VAL A 264 2.95 -2.44 18.21
CA VAL A 264 2.26 -2.90 17.00
C VAL A 264 2.54 -4.38 16.76
N TYR A 265 1.51 -5.16 16.46
CA TYR A 265 1.67 -6.57 16.06
C TYR A 265 2.05 -6.68 14.57
N TYR A 266 3.13 -7.40 14.27
CA TYR A 266 3.59 -7.64 12.90
C TYR A 266 3.44 -9.09 12.50
N PHE A 267 2.78 -9.30 11.35
CA PHE A 267 2.65 -10.62 10.72
C PHE A 267 3.21 -10.57 9.30
N SER A 268 3.94 -11.61 8.89
CA SER A 268 4.49 -11.70 7.54
C SER A 268 4.20 -13.06 6.94
N PHE A 269 3.54 -13.06 5.78
CA PHE A 269 3.23 -14.26 5.01
C PHE A 269 4.10 -14.29 3.75
N SER A 270 4.97 -15.29 3.65
CA SER A 270 5.69 -15.61 2.43
C SER A 270 4.84 -16.50 1.54
N THR A 271 4.84 -16.22 0.24
CA THR A 271 4.15 -17.03 -0.76
C THR A 271 5.13 -17.60 -1.77
N TYR A 272 4.73 -18.67 -2.43
CA TYR A 272 5.49 -19.22 -3.56
C TYR A 272 4.54 -19.65 -4.67
N ALA A 273 4.97 -19.48 -5.91
CA ALA A 273 4.21 -19.86 -7.11
C ALA A 273 4.99 -20.87 -7.98
N THR A 274 5.93 -21.58 -7.37
CA THR A 274 6.77 -22.58 -8.05
C THR A 274 6.55 -23.95 -7.43
N THR A 275 6.82 -25.02 -8.20
CA THR A 275 6.88 -26.39 -7.72
C THR A 275 8.31 -26.93 -7.81
N ALA A 276 8.73 -27.77 -6.86
CA ALA A 276 10.01 -28.43 -6.94
C ALA A 276 10.05 -29.36 -8.16
N ALA A 277 11.12 -29.28 -8.96
CA ALA A 277 11.38 -30.25 -10.01
C ALA A 277 11.68 -31.62 -9.39
N SER A 278 11.63 -32.67 -10.20
CA SER A 278 11.83 -34.08 -9.77
C SER A 278 13.17 -34.33 -9.08
N ASN A 279 14.18 -33.49 -9.31
CA ASN A 279 15.50 -33.57 -8.66
C ASN A 279 15.63 -32.71 -7.38
N ASN A 280 14.58 -32.03 -6.95
CA ASN A 280 14.54 -31.10 -5.80
C ASN A 280 15.61 -29.97 -5.78
N ILE A 281 16.35 -29.79 -6.89
CA ILE A 281 17.41 -28.76 -7.00
C ILE A 281 16.89 -27.49 -7.69
N LYS A 282 15.89 -27.65 -8.56
CA LYS A 282 15.30 -26.54 -9.32
C LYS A 282 13.81 -26.42 -9.01
N HIS A 283 13.31 -25.20 -9.05
CA HIS A 283 11.90 -24.91 -9.00
C HIS A 283 11.39 -24.60 -10.41
N ILE A 284 10.22 -25.11 -10.73
CA ILE A 284 9.54 -24.90 -12.02
C ILE A 284 8.41 -23.89 -11.77
N PRO A 285 8.27 -22.85 -12.61
CA PRO A 285 7.13 -21.94 -12.52
C PRO A 285 5.81 -22.70 -12.51
N GLY A 286 4.91 -22.33 -11.63
CA GLY A 286 3.53 -22.83 -11.64
C GLY A 286 2.77 -22.35 -12.89
N PRO A 287 1.68 -23.02 -13.29
CA PRO A 287 0.98 -22.77 -14.55
C PRO A 287 0.35 -21.38 -14.68
N LYS A 288 0.29 -20.62 -13.58
CA LYS A 288 -0.22 -19.24 -13.54
C LYS A 288 0.90 -18.20 -13.34
N MET A 289 2.15 -18.63 -13.31
CA MET A 289 3.28 -17.72 -13.12
C MET A 289 3.68 -17.12 -14.47
N PRO A 290 3.89 -15.80 -14.56
CA PRO A 290 4.40 -15.18 -15.79
C PRO A 290 5.76 -15.77 -16.17
N ILE A 291 6.00 -15.92 -17.49
CA ILE A 291 7.23 -16.52 -18.04
C ILE A 291 8.49 -15.69 -17.73
N LEU A 292 8.33 -14.45 -17.25
CA LEU A 292 9.43 -13.53 -16.93
C LEU A 292 10.01 -13.68 -15.51
N LEU A 293 9.57 -14.65 -14.76
CA LEU A 293 10.16 -15.06 -13.49
C LEU A 293 10.64 -16.51 -13.59
#